data_83c8313372f4de85a689d260c7795696
#
_entry.id   83c8313372f4de85a689d260c7795696
#
_cell.length_a   1.000
_cell.length_b   1.000
_cell.length_c   1.000
_cell.angle_alpha   90.00
_cell.angle_beta   90.00
_cell.angle_gamma   90.00
#
_symmetry.space_group_name_H-M   'P 1'
#
loop_
_entity.id
_entity.type
_entity.pdbx_description
1 polymer ?
#
loop_
_entity_poly.entity_id
_entity_poly.type
_entity_poly.pdbx_seq_one_letter_code
_entity_poly.pdbx_strand_id
1 'polypeptide(L)'
;MLSEEFVSAICGGPLSSNTAIAKDVGIYCHTLSPTYSVNSTFKKSSVPVNCLAVSETYVFAGQHEKAYVHVYSRLRGNQEAFVAFPERIRCLTLVGDVLVMGTTEGRLMLWETCTGRLVSTPARHVQAVSCVAATPYHVLTGSDDSDIHVWSLPQLLELDSAAEHEPLRSLSNHRAAITSLSLSPSVSADTNFCVSASKDKSCIIWNYQTGDALRTLLLPSFPLCLSLDPSSRAVCVSCEDGSLYLAEFFAEKPVLGPGSEDASTVVQVSSPFGATQPDVGPASCLSLSYDGTMLLTGHPKGQIMKWDIAENKSPVELANLNAAVTNISFISPFPTEKPTKTVNIVKPSQAERAYTFTAQFDAFQSSTTRFDSLINASGFPREAMESAIASFYQPAAESAGDEDLRKQNEELWEIINEQKALQKQTLQRYVEAKSKP
;
A
#
# COMPACT_ATOMS: atom_id res chain seq x y z
N MET A 1 21.61 12.51 -9.87
CA MET A 1 20.63 13.14 -8.97
C MET A 1 19.34 12.35 -9.10
N LEU A 2 18.80 11.84 -8.01
CA LEU A 2 17.51 11.18 -8.03
C LEU A 2 16.44 12.24 -8.31
N SER A 3 15.54 11.97 -9.25
CA SER A 3 14.37 12.81 -9.49
C SER A 3 13.20 12.26 -8.68
N GLU A 4 12.55 13.11 -7.89
CA GLU A 4 11.31 12.76 -7.22
C GLU A 4 10.15 13.22 -8.07
N GLU A 5 9.25 12.29 -8.33
CA GLU A 5 8.03 12.53 -9.10
C GLU A 5 6.80 12.18 -8.27
N PHE A 6 5.71 12.91 -8.51
CA PHE A 6 4.42 12.59 -7.93
C PHE A 6 3.28 12.84 -8.91
N VAL A 7 2.18 12.16 -8.70
CA VAL A 7 0.95 12.35 -9.47
C VAL A 7 -0.10 12.97 -8.57
N SER A 8 -0.77 14.01 -9.06
CA SER A 8 -1.92 14.61 -8.40
C SER A 8 -3.18 14.49 -9.25
N ALA A 9 -4.31 14.30 -8.61
CA ALA A 9 -5.61 14.28 -9.27
C ALA A 9 -6.57 15.28 -8.63
N ILE A 10 -7.45 15.81 -9.45
CA ILE A 10 -8.46 16.80 -9.04
C ILE A 10 -9.88 16.27 -9.26
N CYS A 11 -10.81 16.77 -8.47
CA CYS A 11 -12.22 16.49 -8.61
C CYS A 11 -13.02 17.80 -8.80
N GLY A 12 -13.98 17.76 -9.70
CA GLY A 12 -14.84 18.90 -9.99
C GLY A 12 -14.32 19.82 -11.11
N GLY A 13 -15.08 20.89 -11.35
CA GLY A 13 -14.73 21.90 -12.34
C GLY A 13 -13.80 22.98 -11.77
N PRO A 14 -13.28 23.87 -12.63
CA PRO A 14 -12.41 24.96 -12.20
C PRO A 14 -13.15 25.93 -11.27
N LEU A 15 -12.50 26.32 -10.19
CA LEU A 15 -13.04 27.23 -9.17
C LEU A 15 -13.09 28.69 -9.67
N SER A 16 -12.19 29.05 -10.60
CA SER A 16 -12.10 30.36 -11.19
C SER A 16 -12.07 30.29 -12.72
N SER A 17 -12.80 31.16 -13.40
CA SER A 17 -12.92 31.17 -14.86
C SER A 17 -11.74 31.79 -15.62
N ASN A 18 -10.83 32.48 -14.92
CA ASN A 18 -9.79 33.33 -15.53
C ASN A 18 -8.37 32.79 -15.33
N THR A 19 -8.16 31.50 -15.36
CA THR A 19 -6.83 30.91 -15.19
C THR A 19 -6.28 30.35 -16.51
N ALA A 20 -4.96 30.43 -16.67
CA ALA A 20 -4.24 29.83 -17.78
C ALA A 20 -4.23 28.27 -17.73
N ILE A 21 -4.84 27.70 -16.68
CA ILE A 21 -4.92 26.25 -16.47
C ILE A 21 -5.97 25.66 -17.42
N ALA A 22 -5.60 24.62 -18.15
CA ALA A 22 -6.48 23.96 -19.09
C ALA A 22 -7.71 23.37 -18.37
N LYS A 23 -8.90 23.76 -18.79
CA LYS A 23 -10.19 23.44 -18.13
C LYS A 23 -10.52 21.95 -18.06
N ASP A 24 -9.91 21.12 -18.91
CA ASP A 24 -10.25 19.70 -19.05
C ASP A 24 -9.22 18.75 -18.41
N VAL A 25 -8.16 19.28 -17.79
CA VAL A 25 -7.11 18.44 -17.16
C VAL A 25 -7.59 17.99 -15.80
N GLY A 26 -7.52 16.68 -15.56
CA GLY A 26 -7.94 16.07 -14.29
C GLY A 26 -6.81 15.43 -13.49
N ILE A 27 -5.68 15.10 -14.14
CA ILE A 27 -4.53 14.45 -13.52
C ILE A 27 -3.25 15.10 -14.02
N TYR A 28 -2.32 15.33 -13.12
CA TYR A 28 -1.04 15.96 -13.38
C TYR A 28 0.10 15.08 -12.89
N CYS A 29 1.14 14.91 -13.69
CA CYS A 29 2.40 14.31 -13.28
C CYS A 29 3.42 15.41 -13.07
N HIS A 30 4.01 15.44 -11.89
CA HIS A 30 4.94 16.49 -11.47
C HIS A 30 6.32 15.90 -11.19
N THR A 31 7.36 16.66 -11.50
CA THR A 31 8.70 16.47 -10.94
C THR A 31 8.89 17.45 -9.78
N LEU A 32 9.30 16.96 -8.62
CA LEU A 32 9.55 17.77 -7.43
C LEU A 32 11.02 18.19 -7.34
N SER A 33 11.92 17.27 -7.60
CA SER A 33 13.37 17.47 -7.48
C SER A 33 14.07 17.11 -8.80
N PRO A 34 15.07 17.87 -9.29
CA PRO A 34 15.74 19.02 -8.67
C PRO A 34 14.98 20.35 -8.74
N THR A 35 14.05 20.51 -9.69
CA THR A 35 13.23 21.71 -9.86
C THR A 35 11.79 21.31 -10.11
N TYR A 36 10.86 22.02 -9.48
CA TYR A 36 9.43 21.73 -9.69
C TYR A 36 9.02 22.03 -11.16
N SER A 37 8.39 21.04 -11.79
CA SER A 37 7.79 21.17 -13.11
C SER A 37 6.63 20.19 -13.29
N VAL A 38 5.71 20.54 -14.22
CA VAL A 38 4.65 19.62 -14.64
C VAL A 38 5.11 18.90 -15.91
N ASN A 39 5.29 17.59 -15.83
CA ASN A 39 5.81 16.79 -16.95
C ASN A 39 4.75 16.40 -17.96
N SER A 40 3.59 15.93 -17.45
CA SER A 40 2.49 15.49 -18.29
C SER A 40 1.15 15.74 -17.61
N THR A 41 0.11 15.82 -18.43
CA THR A 41 -1.26 16.05 -17.96
C THR A 41 -2.22 15.13 -18.68
N PHE A 42 -3.21 14.60 -17.94
CA PHE A 42 -4.25 13.76 -18.51
C PHE A 42 -5.62 14.45 -18.41
N LYS A 43 -6.34 14.43 -19.49
CA LYS A 43 -7.64 15.11 -19.64
C LYS A 43 -8.81 14.20 -19.32
N LYS A 44 -9.98 14.81 -19.14
CA LYS A 44 -11.29 14.15 -19.02
C LYS A 44 -11.45 13.25 -17.80
N SER A 45 -10.72 13.49 -16.71
CA SER A 45 -10.91 12.79 -15.45
C SER A 45 -11.39 13.73 -14.35
N SER A 46 -12.30 13.25 -13.53
CA SER A 46 -12.67 13.84 -12.25
C SER A 46 -12.58 12.74 -11.21
N VAL A 47 -11.57 12.81 -10.37
CA VAL A 47 -11.16 11.68 -9.49
C VAL A 47 -11.55 12.03 -8.06
N PRO A 48 -12.45 11.26 -7.41
CA PRO A 48 -12.78 11.48 -6.01
C PRO A 48 -11.62 11.04 -5.09
N VAL A 49 -11.73 11.34 -3.81
CA VAL A 49 -10.75 10.95 -2.78
C VAL A 49 -10.60 9.42 -2.77
N ASN A 50 -9.38 8.93 -2.55
CA ASN A 50 -9.02 7.49 -2.53
C ASN A 50 -9.29 6.75 -3.86
N CYS A 51 -9.40 7.43 -4.99
CA CYS A 51 -9.71 6.82 -6.28
C CYS A 51 -8.58 6.94 -7.32
N LEU A 52 -7.35 7.09 -6.90
CA LEU A 52 -6.17 7.13 -7.76
C LEU A 52 -5.18 6.05 -7.36
N ALA A 53 -4.74 5.24 -8.32
CA ALA A 53 -3.61 4.34 -8.15
C ALA A 53 -2.61 4.53 -9.29
N VAL A 54 -1.34 4.48 -8.96
CA VAL A 54 -0.25 4.72 -9.91
C VAL A 54 0.69 3.54 -9.89
N SER A 55 0.97 3.00 -11.08
CA SER A 55 2.04 2.03 -11.31
C SER A 55 3.21 2.69 -12.04
N GLU A 56 4.26 1.93 -12.29
CA GLU A 56 5.38 2.41 -13.11
C GLU A 56 4.94 2.81 -14.51
N THR A 57 3.99 2.08 -15.10
CA THR A 57 3.56 2.23 -16.50
C THR A 57 2.23 2.94 -16.67
N TYR A 58 1.31 2.81 -15.69
CA TYR A 58 -0.07 3.25 -15.82
C TYR A 58 -0.55 4.08 -14.63
N VAL A 59 -1.53 4.93 -14.90
CA VAL A 59 -2.33 5.65 -13.90
C VAL A 59 -3.76 5.16 -14.03
N PHE A 60 -4.33 4.64 -12.94
CA PHE A 60 -5.71 4.22 -12.82
C PHE A 60 -6.51 5.26 -12.06
N ALA A 61 -7.59 5.74 -12.63
CA ALA A 61 -8.38 6.82 -12.07
C ALA A 61 -9.87 6.45 -12.08
N GLY A 62 -10.43 6.21 -10.88
CA GLY A 62 -11.86 6.05 -10.70
C GLY A 62 -12.58 7.39 -10.94
N GLN A 63 -13.72 7.36 -11.60
CA GLN A 63 -14.44 8.57 -11.98
C GLN A 63 -15.53 8.90 -10.97
N HIS A 64 -15.63 10.19 -10.63
CA HIS A 64 -16.58 10.69 -9.65
C HIS A 64 -18.04 10.32 -10.02
N GLU A 65 -18.72 9.68 -9.08
CA GLU A 65 -20.12 9.21 -9.20
C GLU A 65 -20.40 8.27 -10.38
N LYS A 66 -19.38 7.66 -10.95
CA LYS A 66 -19.51 6.76 -12.10
C LYS A 66 -18.91 5.40 -11.80
N ALA A 67 -19.36 4.41 -12.55
CA ALA A 67 -18.84 3.05 -12.49
C ALA A 67 -17.74 2.83 -13.54
N TYR A 68 -16.79 3.75 -13.65
CA TYR A 68 -15.72 3.72 -14.66
C TYR A 68 -14.36 3.94 -14.04
N VAL A 69 -13.35 3.27 -14.60
CA VAL A 69 -11.93 3.57 -14.40
C VAL A 69 -11.33 3.98 -15.73
N HIS A 70 -10.66 5.11 -15.73
CA HIS A 70 -9.80 5.53 -16.83
C HIS A 70 -8.38 5.03 -16.58
N VAL A 71 -7.76 4.49 -17.59
CA VAL A 71 -6.37 4.02 -17.55
C VAL A 71 -5.55 4.86 -18.51
N TYR A 72 -4.51 5.47 -17.99
CA TYR A 72 -3.59 6.32 -18.74
C TYR A 72 -2.21 5.72 -18.76
N SER A 73 -1.56 5.73 -19.92
CA SER A 73 -0.16 5.36 -20.03
C SER A 73 0.75 6.53 -19.66
N ARG A 74 1.61 6.31 -18.68
CA ARG A 74 2.62 7.31 -18.29
C ARG A 74 3.65 7.53 -19.38
N LEU A 75 4.05 6.46 -20.07
CA LEU A 75 5.05 6.52 -21.14
C LEU A 75 4.54 7.23 -22.40
N ARG A 76 3.29 6.95 -22.80
CA ARG A 76 2.69 7.50 -24.02
C ARG A 76 1.96 8.82 -23.80
N GLY A 77 1.64 9.16 -22.53
CA GLY A 77 0.90 10.36 -22.20
C GLY A 77 -0.56 10.39 -22.69
N ASN A 78 -1.15 9.22 -22.99
CA ASN A 78 -2.49 9.09 -23.54
C ASN A 78 -3.39 8.19 -22.69
N GLN A 79 -4.70 8.26 -22.94
CA GLN A 79 -5.66 7.32 -22.37
C GLN A 79 -5.62 6.00 -23.15
N GLU A 80 -5.20 4.94 -22.48
CA GLU A 80 -5.13 3.59 -23.07
C GLU A 80 -6.46 2.86 -23.02
N ALA A 81 -7.15 2.97 -21.90
CA ALA A 81 -8.38 2.23 -21.70
C ALA A 81 -9.42 3.04 -20.94
N PHE A 82 -10.66 2.71 -21.22
CA PHE A 82 -11.85 3.09 -20.49
C PHE A 82 -12.55 1.80 -20.10
N VAL A 83 -12.70 1.58 -18.80
CA VAL A 83 -13.23 0.32 -18.28
C VAL A 83 -14.46 0.59 -17.45
N ALA A 84 -15.60 -0.04 -17.82
CA ALA A 84 -16.84 0.05 -17.09
C ALA A 84 -16.97 -1.13 -16.12
N PHE A 85 -17.50 -0.87 -14.92
CA PHE A 85 -17.76 -1.84 -13.88
C PHE A 85 -19.26 -1.90 -13.57
N PRO A 86 -19.75 -2.96 -12.93
CA PRO A 86 -21.17 -3.09 -12.61
C PRO A 86 -21.67 -2.11 -11.54
N GLU A 87 -20.76 -1.63 -10.67
CA GLU A 87 -21.09 -0.76 -9.55
C GLU A 87 -20.22 0.51 -9.52
N ARG A 88 -20.70 1.54 -8.83
CA ARG A 88 -19.92 2.77 -8.62
C ARG A 88 -18.74 2.51 -7.71
N ILE A 89 -17.57 3.00 -8.15
CA ILE A 89 -16.32 2.85 -7.43
C ILE A 89 -16.16 4.03 -6.46
N ARG A 90 -15.89 3.73 -5.20
CA ARG A 90 -15.72 4.70 -4.14
C ARG A 90 -14.26 4.90 -3.75
N CYS A 91 -13.47 3.84 -3.83
CA CYS A 91 -12.02 3.85 -3.57
C CYS A 91 -11.33 2.77 -4.39
N LEU A 92 -10.05 2.93 -4.63
CA LEU A 92 -9.25 1.93 -5.33
C LEU A 92 -7.78 1.96 -4.91
N THR A 93 -7.13 0.83 -5.03
CA THR A 93 -5.69 0.66 -4.86
C THR A 93 -5.16 -0.40 -5.82
N LEU A 94 -3.87 -0.37 -6.11
CA LEU A 94 -3.22 -1.33 -7.01
C LEU A 94 -2.19 -2.15 -6.24
N VAL A 95 -2.23 -3.47 -6.45
CA VAL A 95 -1.24 -4.41 -5.91
C VAL A 95 -0.76 -5.33 -7.03
N GLY A 96 0.49 -5.18 -7.43
CA GLY A 96 0.99 -5.84 -8.62
C GLY A 96 0.13 -5.48 -9.84
N ASP A 97 -0.44 -6.50 -10.48
CA ASP A 97 -1.33 -6.35 -11.64
C ASP A 97 -2.83 -6.43 -11.29
N VAL A 98 -3.17 -6.40 -9.99
CA VAL A 98 -4.55 -6.47 -9.51
C VAL A 98 -5.01 -5.11 -9.02
N LEU A 99 -6.01 -4.53 -9.68
CA LEU A 99 -6.71 -3.35 -9.20
C LEU A 99 -7.82 -3.76 -8.24
N VAL A 100 -7.68 -3.33 -6.99
CA VAL A 100 -8.63 -3.59 -5.92
C VAL A 100 -9.52 -2.38 -5.75
N MET A 101 -10.83 -2.56 -5.78
CA MET A 101 -11.82 -1.48 -5.78
C MET A 101 -12.89 -1.72 -4.73
N GLY A 102 -13.16 -0.70 -3.92
CA GLY A 102 -14.32 -0.67 -3.03
C GLY A 102 -15.50 0.05 -3.69
N THR A 103 -16.71 -0.49 -3.50
CA THR A 103 -17.92 0.02 -4.14
C THR A 103 -18.83 0.78 -3.17
N THR A 104 -19.78 1.51 -3.72
CA THR A 104 -20.84 2.18 -2.94
C THR A 104 -21.82 1.20 -2.28
N GLU A 105 -21.91 -0.02 -2.80
CA GLU A 105 -22.80 -1.08 -2.29
C GLU A 105 -22.13 -1.96 -1.21
N GLY A 106 -20.95 -1.57 -0.71
CA GLY A 106 -20.24 -2.31 0.33
C GLY A 106 -19.52 -3.58 -0.14
N ARG A 107 -19.25 -3.69 -1.45
CA ARG A 107 -18.55 -4.83 -2.05
C ARG A 107 -17.10 -4.48 -2.35
N LEU A 108 -16.31 -5.55 -2.43
CA LEU A 108 -14.96 -5.49 -2.95
C LEU A 108 -14.94 -6.10 -4.37
N MET A 109 -14.35 -5.39 -5.31
CA MET A 109 -14.10 -5.89 -6.66
C MET A 109 -12.61 -5.91 -6.94
N LEU A 110 -12.14 -6.98 -7.58
CA LEU A 110 -10.75 -7.14 -7.99
C LEU A 110 -10.72 -7.33 -9.51
N TRP A 111 -9.92 -6.51 -10.17
CA TRP A 111 -9.70 -6.61 -11.60
C TRP A 111 -8.23 -6.93 -11.87
N GLU A 112 -7.98 -8.10 -12.43
CA GLU A 112 -6.66 -8.48 -12.94
C GLU A 112 -6.45 -7.77 -14.29
N THR A 113 -5.56 -6.80 -14.31
CA THR A 113 -5.36 -5.93 -15.49
C THR A 113 -4.78 -6.65 -16.68
N CYS A 114 -4.02 -7.72 -16.46
CA CYS A 114 -3.37 -8.52 -17.49
C CYS A 114 -4.29 -9.55 -18.16
N THR A 115 -5.23 -10.13 -17.39
CA THR A 115 -6.11 -11.20 -17.84
C THR A 115 -7.52 -10.72 -18.16
N GLY A 116 -7.91 -9.57 -17.61
CA GLY A 116 -9.28 -9.06 -17.69
C GLY A 116 -10.25 -9.78 -16.75
N ARG A 117 -9.76 -10.63 -15.85
CA ARG A 117 -10.59 -11.32 -14.85
C ARG A 117 -11.14 -10.31 -13.85
N LEU A 118 -12.44 -10.40 -13.60
CA LEU A 118 -13.12 -9.60 -12.59
C LEU A 118 -13.69 -10.53 -11.51
N VAL A 119 -13.26 -10.33 -10.28
CA VAL A 119 -13.80 -11.01 -9.11
C VAL A 119 -14.61 -10.01 -8.30
N SER A 120 -15.80 -10.39 -7.85
CA SER A 120 -16.63 -9.56 -6.98
C SER A 120 -17.04 -10.35 -5.75
N THR A 121 -16.84 -9.78 -4.58
CA THR A 121 -17.29 -10.38 -3.33
C THR A 121 -18.77 -10.10 -3.07
N PRO A 122 -19.43 -10.89 -2.20
CA PRO A 122 -20.71 -10.47 -1.61
C PRO A 122 -20.55 -9.13 -0.87
N ALA A 123 -21.65 -8.38 -0.71
CA ALA A 123 -21.65 -7.18 0.11
C ALA A 123 -21.48 -7.60 1.58
N ARG A 124 -20.29 -7.34 2.13
CA ARG A 124 -19.97 -7.63 3.54
C ARG A 124 -20.03 -6.39 4.41
N HIS A 125 -19.77 -5.22 3.82
CA HIS A 125 -20.06 -3.96 4.48
C HIS A 125 -21.52 -3.55 4.29
N VAL A 126 -22.10 -2.96 5.34
CA VAL A 126 -23.49 -2.47 5.31
C VAL A 126 -23.60 -1.14 4.56
N GLN A 127 -22.50 -0.39 4.51
CA GLN A 127 -22.42 0.89 3.82
C GLN A 127 -21.27 0.89 2.80
N ALA A 128 -21.08 2.03 2.14
CA ALA A 128 -20.04 2.18 1.13
C ALA A 128 -18.64 1.92 1.68
N VAL A 129 -17.79 1.26 0.90
CA VAL A 129 -16.37 1.13 1.20
C VAL A 129 -15.69 2.47 0.94
N SER A 130 -15.23 3.15 1.99
CA SER A 130 -14.66 4.50 1.92
C SER A 130 -13.19 4.51 1.53
N CYS A 131 -12.43 3.50 1.94
CA CYS A 131 -11.01 3.36 1.68
C CYS A 131 -10.59 1.90 1.58
N VAL A 132 -9.54 1.66 0.81
CA VAL A 132 -8.93 0.33 0.60
C VAL A 132 -7.43 0.50 0.67
N ALA A 133 -6.77 -0.39 1.40
CA ALA A 133 -5.33 -0.52 1.42
C ALA A 133 -4.95 -2.00 1.23
N ALA A 134 -3.86 -2.27 0.52
CA ALA A 134 -3.53 -3.65 0.20
C ALA A 134 -2.02 -3.91 0.20
N THR A 135 -1.66 -5.12 0.57
CA THR A 135 -0.34 -5.72 0.45
C THR A 135 -0.42 -6.90 -0.52
N PRO A 136 0.69 -7.51 -0.93
CA PRO A 136 0.65 -8.70 -1.79
C PRO A 136 -0.11 -9.89 -1.20
N TYR A 137 -0.37 -9.90 0.10
CA TYR A 137 -1.03 -11.01 0.80
C TYR A 137 -2.40 -10.67 1.36
N HIS A 138 -2.62 -9.41 1.75
CA HIS A 138 -3.85 -8.98 2.43
C HIS A 138 -4.42 -7.72 1.79
N VAL A 139 -5.74 -7.65 1.81
CA VAL A 139 -6.50 -6.44 1.46
C VAL A 139 -7.29 -6.02 2.69
N LEU A 140 -7.25 -4.75 3.03
CA LEU A 140 -8.06 -4.16 4.08
C LEU A 140 -9.06 -3.18 3.47
N THR A 141 -10.30 -3.30 3.86
CA THR A 141 -11.39 -2.41 3.44
C THR A 141 -11.96 -1.70 4.64
N GLY A 142 -11.98 -0.38 4.62
CA GLY A 142 -12.66 0.45 5.62
C GLY A 142 -13.95 1.03 5.02
N SER A 143 -14.99 1.14 5.83
CA SER A 143 -16.31 1.56 5.38
C SER A 143 -16.90 2.69 6.22
N ASP A 144 -17.92 3.30 5.66
CA ASP A 144 -18.75 4.26 6.37
C ASP A 144 -19.57 3.62 7.52
N ASP A 145 -19.65 2.27 7.57
CA ASP A 145 -20.27 1.51 8.67
C ASP A 145 -19.41 1.38 9.93
N SER A 146 -18.21 1.97 9.95
CA SER A 146 -17.21 1.93 11.02
C SER A 146 -16.37 0.67 11.14
N ASP A 147 -16.65 -0.34 10.34
CA ASP A 147 -15.92 -1.61 10.36
C ASP A 147 -14.77 -1.63 9.33
N ILE A 148 -13.75 -2.40 9.66
CA ILE A 148 -12.63 -2.70 8.76
C ILE A 148 -12.59 -4.20 8.58
N HIS A 149 -12.63 -4.67 7.34
CA HIS A 149 -12.47 -6.09 7.02
C HIS A 149 -11.09 -6.38 6.45
N VAL A 150 -10.51 -7.47 6.91
CA VAL A 150 -9.23 -8.01 6.45
C VAL A 150 -9.49 -9.21 5.57
N TRP A 151 -8.97 -9.20 4.36
CA TRP A 151 -9.14 -10.24 3.35
C TRP A 151 -7.82 -10.85 2.97
N SER A 152 -7.80 -12.12 2.60
CA SER A 152 -6.66 -12.77 1.98
C SER A 152 -6.71 -12.54 0.46
N LEU A 153 -5.73 -11.81 -0.09
CA LEU A 153 -5.66 -11.59 -1.54
C LEU A 153 -5.51 -12.91 -2.33
N PRO A 154 -4.66 -13.87 -1.94
CA PRO A 154 -4.59 -15.15 -2.62
C PRO A 154 -5.92 -15.92 -2.64
N GLN A 155 -6.68 -15.93 -1.54
CA GLN A 155 -7.99 -16.60 -1.49
C GLN A 155 -9.03 -15.89 -2.40
N LEU A 156 -9.00 -14.56 -2.44
CA LEU A 156 -9.87 -13.79 -3.35
C LEU A 156 -9.57 -14.07 -4.83
N LEU A 157 -8.33 -14.42 -5.16
CA LEU A 157 -7.88 -14.72 -6.52
C LEU A 157 -7.93 -16.21 -6.85
N GLU A 158 -8.43 -17.08 -5.96
CA GLU A 158 -8.62 -18.49 -6.28
C GLU A 158 -9.52 -18.69 -7.50
N LEU A 159 -9.22 -19.73 -8.28
CA LEU A 159 -9.95 -20.02 -9.50
C LEU A 159 -11.23 -20.83 -9.24
N ASP A 160 -11.42 -21.29 -8.03
CA ASP A 160 -12.61 -22.03 -7.65
C ASP A 160 -13.84 -21.10 -7.61
N SER A 161 -14.81 -21.36 -8.46
CA SER A 161 -16.06 -20.61 -8.55
C SER A 161 -17.00 -20.85 -7.35
N ALA A 162 -16.76 -21.90 -6.56
CA ALA A 162 -17.53 -22.25 -5.38
C ALA A 162 -16.97 -21.60 -4.09
N ALA A 163 -15.81 -20.94 -4.15
CA ALA A 163 -15.22 -20.29 -2.99
C ALA A 163 -16.11 -19.15 -2.48
N GLU A 164 -16.58 -19.26 -1.26
CA GLU A 164 -17.24 -18.16 -0.57
C GLU A 164 -16.17 -17.15 -0.14
N HIS A 165 -16.21 -15.97 -0.74
CA HIS A 165 -15.31 -14.87 -0.38
C HIS A 165 -15.74 -14.25 0.95
N GLU A 166 -15.12 -14.67 2.03
CA GLU A 166 -15.32 -14.14 3.36
C GLU A 166 -14.09 -13.39 3.86
N PRO A 167 -14.29 -12.33 4.66
CA PRO A 167 -13.17 -11.67 5.30
C PRO A 167 -12.55 -12.60 6.35
N LEU A 168 -11.22 -12.60 6.44
CA LEU A 168 -10.50 -13.34 7.47
C LEU A 168 -10.83 -12.83 8.87
N ARG A 169 -11.01 -11.51 8.99
CA ARG A 169 -11.28 -10.81 10.25
C ARG A 169 -12.07 -9.53 10.02
N SER A 170 -12.73 -9.07 11.08
CA SER A 170 -13.36 -7.76 11.18
C SER A 170 -12.79 -7.01 12.40
N LEU A 171 -12.43 -5.75 12.21
CA LEU A 171 -11.89 -4.85 13.23
C LEU A 171 -12.94 -3.76 13.50
N SER A 172 -13.63 -3.84 14.65
CA SER A 172 -14.88 -3.09 14.93
C SER A 172 -14.77 -2.17 16.15
N ASN A 173 -13.59 -1.54 16.39
CA ASN A 173 -13.42 -0.66 17.55
C ASN A 173 -13.77 0.81 17.27
N HIS A 174 -13.86 1.22 16.00
CA HIS A 174 -14.29 2.55 15.64
C HIS A 174 -15.80 2.74 15.84
N ARG A 175 -16.20 3.98 16.09
CA ARG A 175 -17.60 4.34 16.35
C ARG A 175 -18.23 5.19 15.26
N ALA A 176 -17.47 5.54 14.24
CA ALA A 176 -17.91 6.35 13.12
C ALA A 176 -17.18 5.94 11.83
N ALA A 177 -17.62 6.49 10.70
CA ALA A 177 -17.10 6.18 9.38
C ALA A 177 -15.57 6.24 9.31
N ILE A 178 -14.97 5.27 8.66
CA ILE A 178 -13.53 5.21 8.39
C ILE A 178 -13.23 6.18 7.23
N THR A 179 -12.29 7.08 7.43
CA THR A 179 -11.91 8.08 6.42
C THR A 179 -10.69 7.67 5.61
N SER A 180 -9.74 7.00 6.23
CA SER A 180 -8.50 6.60 5.58
C SER A 180 -7.88 5.37 6.24
N LEU A 181 -7.17 4.58 5.44
CA LEU A 181 -6.40 3.40 5.86
C LEU A 181 -5.01 3.47 5.24
N SER A 182 -4.01 3.10 6.01
CA SER A 182 -2.65 2.90 5.52
C SER A 182 -2.04 1.65 6.13
N LEU A 183 -1.25 0.93 5.34
CA LEU A 183 -0.59 -0.31 5.73
C LEU A 183 0.91 -0.11 5.84
N SER A 184 1.52 -0.74 6.83
CA SER A 184 2.96 -0.88 6.88
C SER A 184 3.45 -1.68 5.66
N PRO A 185 4.49 -1.22 4.96
CA PRO A 185 5.04 -1.94 3.81
C PRO A 185 5.83 -3.20 4.21
N SER A 186 5.97 -3.47 5.50
CA SER A 186 6.70 -4.64 5.98
C SER A 186 6.04 -5.95 5.55
N VAL A 187 6.85 -6.95 5.22
CA VAL A 187 6.41 -8.31 4.85
C VAL A 187 6.45 -9.25 6.06
N SER A 188 7.07 -8.82 7.17
CA SER A 188 7.20 -9.60 8.39
C SER A 188 5.90 -9.61 9.20
N ALA A 189 5.49 -10.77 9.69
CA ALA A 189 4.27 -10.93 10.48
C ALA A 189 4.27 -10.07 11.76
N ASP A 190 5.43 -9.89 12.39
CA ASP A 190 5.56 -9.20 13.68
C ASP A 190 5.53 -7.67 13.54
N THR A 191 5.84 -7.15 12.35
CA THR A 191 5.88 -5.71 12.07
C THR A 191 4.73 -5.23 11.19
N ASN A 192 3.81 -6.13 10.84
CA ASN A 192 2.66 -5.83 10.01
C ASN A 192 1.57 -5.15 10.84
N PHE A 193 1.47 -3.86 10.71
CA PHE A 193 0.38 -3.10 11.29
C PHE A 193 -0.34 -2.25 10.24
N CYS A 194 -1.55 -1.86 10.56
CA CYS A 194 -2.26 -0.84 9.80
C CYS A 194 -2.66 0.31 10.73
N VAL A 195 -2.82 1.47 10.13
CA VAL A 195 -3.36 2.64 10.79
C VAL A 195 -4.67 3.01 10.11
N SER A 196 -5.72 3.11 10.89
CA SER A 196 -7.04 3.55 10.45
C SER A 196 -7.38 4.90 11.06
N ALA A 197 -8.00 5.77 10.29
CA ALA A 197 -8.53 7.04 10.74
C ALA A 197 -10.06 7.04 10.63
N SER A 198 -10.74 7.60 11.62
CA SER A 198 -12.21 7.64 11.64
C SER A 198 -12.74 9.01 12.10
N LYS A 199 -13.97 9.30 11.70
CA LYS A 199 -14.71 10.49 12.14
C LYS A 199 -15.03 10.51 13.63
N ASP A 200 -14.70 9.45 14.38
CA ASP A 200 -14.77 9.42 15.85
C ASP A 200 -13.62 10.16 16.54
N LYS A 201 -12.78 10.89 15.79
CA LYS A 201 -11.59 11.63 16.25
C LYS A 201 -10.46 10.74 16.73
N SER A 202 -10.44 9.50 16.31
CA SER A 202 -9.37 8.58 16.65
C SER A 202 -8.66 8.03 15.41
N CYS A 203 -7.37 7.74 15.58
CA CYS A 203 -6.63 6.85 14.71
C CYS A 203 -6.22 5.63 15.53
N ILE A 204 -6.51 4.45 15.01
CA ILE A 204 -6.18 3.20 15.70
C ILE A 204 -5.08 2.48 14.91
N ILE A 205 -4.07 2.04 15.64
CA ILE A 205 -2.98 1.22 15.12
C ILE A 205 -3.31 -0.22 15.47
N TRP A 206 -3.39 -1.07 14.44
CA TRP A 206 -3.80 -2.46 14.57
C TRP A 206 -2.68 -3.40 14.15
N ASN A 207 -2.57 -4.51 14.85
CA ASN A 207 -2.03 -5.71 14.24
C ASN A 207 -3.18 -6.39 13.48
N TYR A 208 -3.28 -6.17 12.18
CA TYR A 208 -4.40 -6.68 11.40
C TYR A 208 -4.36 -8.21 11.20
N GLN A 209 -3.24 -8.85 11.47
CA GLN A 209 -3.12 -10.32 11.40
C GLN A 209 -3.72 -10.99 12.64
N THR A 210 -3.47 -10.44 13.83
CA THR A 210 -4.08 -10.95 15.07
C THR A 210 -5.46 -10.38 15.32
N GLY A 211 -5.73 -9.16 14.83
CA GLY A 211 -6.96 -8.40 15.04
C GLY A 211 -6.89 -7.48 16.26
N ASP A 212 -5.73 -7.37 16.91
CA ASP A 212 -5.57 -6.59 18.12
C ASP A 212 -5.36 -5.11 17.83
N ALA A 213 -6.03 -4.25 18.59
CA ALA A 213 -5.75 -2.82 18.59
C ALA A 213 -4.52 -2.56 19.47
N LEU A 214 -3.41 -2.21 18.83
CA LEU A 214 -2.15 -1.94 19.54
C LEU A 214 -2.20 -0.63 20.30
N ARG A 215 -2.63 0.45 19.63
CA ARG A 215 -2.74 1.79 20.22
C ARG A 215 -3.88 2.58 19.61
N THR A 216 -4.45 3.48 20.39
CA THR A 216 -5.45 4.45 19.92
C THR A 216 -4.90 5.86 20.12
N LEU A 217 -4.77 6.60 19.02
CA LEU A 217 -4.37 8.00 19.01
C LEU A 217 -5.64 8.86 19.01
N LEU A 218 -5.83 9.67 20.04
CA LEU A 218 -6.94 10.61 20.12
C LEU A 218 -6.51 11.98 19.58
N LEU A 219 -7.30 12.50 18.65
CA LEU A 219 -7.10 13.78 18.00
C LEU A 219 -8.14 14.81 18.48
N PRO A 220 -7.81 16.11 18.51
CA PRO A 220 -8.77 17.16 18.88
C PRO A 220 -9.93 17.29 17.89
N SER A 221 -9.66 17.10 16.59
CA SER A 221 -10.63 17.14 15.50
C SER A 221 -10.63 15.83 14.73
N PHE A 222 -11.65 15.57 13.88
CA PHE A 222 -11.70 14.33 13.15
C PHE A 222 -10.73 14.32 11.96
N PRO A 223 -10.03 13.19 11.76
CA PRO A 223 -9.07 13.04 10.69
C PRO A 223 -9.78 12.89 9.34
N LEU A 224 -9.25 13.57 8.32
CA LEU A 224 -9.70 13.46 6.94
C LEU A 224 -8.89 12.43 6.15
N CYS A 225 -7.59 12.49 6.27
CA CYS A 225 -6.67 11.59 5.58
C CYS A 225 -5.42 11.34 6.43
N LEU A 226 -4.76 10.23 6.13
CA LEU A 226 -3.49 9.87 6.77
C LEU A 226 -2.48 9.39 5.72
N SER A 227 -1.20 9.54 6.06
CA SER A 227 -0.08 8.99 5.28
C SER A 227 0.93 8.41 6.24
N LEU A 228 1.27 7.14 6.03
CA LEU A 228 2.29 6.44 6.80
C LEU A 228 3.67 6.68 6.18
N ASP A 229 4.68 6.88 7.01
CA ASP A 229 6.07 6.95 6.56
C ASP A 229 6.46 5.63 5.86
N PRO A 230 7.15 5.68 4.70
CA PRO A 230 7.59 4.47 4.00
C PRO A 230 8.41 3.49 4.83
N SER A 231 9.14 4.00 5.83
CA SER A 231 9.86 3.19 6.82
C SER A 231 9.03 2.83 8.05
N SER A 232 7.73 3.17 8.04
CA SER A 232 6.80 2.89 9.16
C SER A 232 7.24 3.47 10.51
N ARG A 233 7.94 4.60 10.52
CA ARG A 233 8.42 5.27 11.75
C ARG A 233 7.41 6.22 12.34
N ALA A 234 6.56 6.81 11.51
CA ALA A 234 5.60 7.83 11.89
C ALA A 234 4.38 7.83 10.99
N VAL A 235 3.30 8.40 11.46
CA VAL A 235 2.10 8.68 10.68
C VAL A 235 1.78 10.17 10.70
N CYS A 236 1.52 10.73 9.51
CA CYS A 236 0.98 12.07 9.35
C CYS A 236 -0.53 12.01 9.19
N VAL A 237 -1.24 12.87 9.89
CA VAL A 237 -2.71 12.93 9.87
C VAL A 237 -3.15 14.37 9.64
N SER A 238 -4.07 14.57 8.69
CA SER A 238 -4.75 15.85 8.50
C SER A 238 -6.13 15.81 9.14
N CYS A 239 -6.47 16.87 9.85
CA CYS A 239 -7.75 17.04 10.51
C CYS A 239 -8.62 18.11 9.82
N GLU A 240 -9.93 18.08 10.09
CA GLU A 240 -10.91 19.01 9.52
C GLU A 240 -10.66 20.48 9.91
N ASP A 241 -10.07 20.71 11.08
CA ASP A 241 -9.70 22.06 11.54
C ASP A 241 -8.50 22.66 10.79
N GLY A 242 -7.92 21.92 9.84
CA GLY A 242 -6.73 22.32 9.10
C GLY A 242 -5.42 22.02 9.80
N SER A 243 -5.45 21.42 10.97
CA SER A 243 -4.25 21.00 11.69
C SER A 243 -3.66 19.72 11.12
N LEU A 244 -2.32 19.66 11.10
CA LEU A 244 -1.55 18.49 10.71
C LEU A 244 -0.84 17.95 11.94
N TYR A 245 -1.01 16.67 12.20
CA TYR A 245 -0.39 15.96 13.31
C TYR A 245 0.61 14.95 12.80
N LEU A 246 1.74 14.87 13.50
CA LEU A 246 2.77 13.83 13.29
C LEU A 246 2.84 12.99 14.55
N ALA A 247 2.60 11.71 14.44
CA ALA A 247 2.77 10.76 15.52
C ALA A 247 3.93 9.81 15.20
N GLU A 248 5.02 9.95 15.92
CA GLU A 248 6.19 9.09 15.83
C GLU A 248 6.00 7.83 16.67
N PHE A 249 6.33 6.66 16.10
CA PHE A 249 6.12 5.37 16.77
C PHE A 249 7.29 4.97 17.68
N PHE A 250 8.50 5.41 17.36
CA PHE A 250 9.75 4.98 18.00
C PHE A 250 10.56 6.16 18.57
N ALA A 251 9.88 7.17 19.12
CA ALA A 251 10.48 8.31 19.81
C ALA A 251 11.02 7.92 21.20
N GLU A 252 11.46 8.89 22.01
CA GLU A 252 11.92 8.66 23.39
C GLU A 252 10.91 7.89 24.25
N LYS A 253 9.60 8.11 24.02
CA LYS A 253 8.50 7.31 24.57
C LYS A 253 7.86 6.52 23.43
N PRO A 254 8.33 5.29 23.18
CA PRO A 254 7.85 4.53 22.04
C PRO A 254 6.36 4.21 22.18
N VAL A 255 5.62 4.44 21.11
CA VAL A 255 4.21 4.05 21.00
C VAL A 255 4.09 2.58 20.60
N LEU A 256 5.04 2.09 19.80
CA LEU A 256 5.12 0.71 19.32
C LEU A 256 6.50 0.11 19.60
N GLY A 257 6.56 -1.23 19.66
CA GLY A 257 7.80 -1.99 19.77
C GLY A 257 8.30 -2.18 21.21
N PRO A 258 9.53 -2.66 21.40
CA PRO A 258 10.13 -2.91 22.71
C PRO A 258 10.18 -1.63 23.54
N GLY A 259 9.80 -1.71 24.81
CA GLY A 259 9.71 -0.56 25.70
C GLY A 259 8.41 0.24 25.62
N SER A 260 7.46 -0.18 24.79
CA SER A 260 6.12 0.42 24.75
C SER A 260 5.15 -0.20 25.77
N GLU A 261 5.60 -1.13 26.60
CA GLU A 261 4.77 -1.84 27.57
C GLU A 261 4.17 -0.90 28.61
N ASP A 262 4.92 0.13 29.00
CA ASP A 262 4.46 1.18 29.94
C ASP A 262 3.64 2.28 29.24
N ALA A 263 3.55 2.29 27.91
CA ALA A 263 2.76 3.28 27.19
C ALA A 263 1.26 2.99 27.34
N SER A 264 0.49 4.04 27.62
CA SER A 264 -0.97 3.90 27.71
C SER A 264 -1.53 3.41 26.37
N THR A 265 -2.55 2.54 26.41
CA THR A 265 -3.24 2.06 25.20
C THR A 265 -3.86 3.21 24.41
N VAL A 266 -4.16 4.34 25.07
CA VAL A 266 -4.70 5.56 24.49
C VAL A 266 -3.69 6.69 24.63
N VAL A 267 -3.26 7.25 23.51
CA VAL A 267 -2.30 8.36 23.45
C VAL A 267 -3.01 9.59 22.91
N GLN A 268 -2.99 10.69 23.64
CA GLN A 268 -3.54 11.96 23.17
C GLN A 268 -2.49 12.72 22.36
N VAL A 269 -2.80 13.01 21.11
CA VAL A 269 -1.97 13.83 20.22
C VAL A 269 -2.55 15.25 20.23
N SER A 270 -1.92 16.17 20.97
CA SER A 270 -2.44 17.53 21.18
C SER A 270 -1.63 18.62 20.48
N SER A 271 -0.37 18.37 20.15
CA SER A 271 0.50 19.35 19.50
C SER A 271 0.49 19.14 17.99
N PRO A 272 -0.05 20.09 17.19
CA PRO A 272 0.04 20.00 15.74
C PRO A 272 1.49 20.26 15.29
N PHE A 273 1.94 19.50 14.32
CA PHE A 273 3.20 19.73 13.59
C PHE A 273 3.09 20.99 12.73
N GLY A 274 1.92 21.25 12.15
CA GLY A 274 1.63 22.39 11.32
C GLY A 274 0.13 22.67 11.24
N ALA A 275 -0.21 23.85 10.76
CA ALA A 275 -1.59 24.21 10.49
C ALA A 275 -1.70 24.90 9.14
N THR A 276 -2.73 24.59 8.39
CA THR A 276 -3.03 25.23 7.12
C THR A 276 -3.75 26.55 7.37
N GLN A 277 -3.52 27.53 6.51
CA GLN A 277 -4.22 28.80 6.60
C GLN A 277 -5.71 28.59 6.29
N PRO A 278 -6.62 29.33 6.93
CA PRO A 278 -8.06 29.23 6.69
C PRO A 278 -8.46 29.45 5.22
N ASP A 279 -7.66 30.28 4.53
CA ASP A 279 -7.87 30.57 3.11
C ASP A 279 -7.57 29.36 2.20
N VAL A 280 -6.73 28.44 2.63
CA VAL A 280 -6.37 27.22 1.89
C VAL A 280 -7.37 26.10 2.16
N GLY A 281 -7.84 26.01 3.40
CA GLY A 281 -8.71 24.94 3.90
C GLY A 281 -7.94 23.69 4.34
N PRO A 282 -8.65 22.71 4.93
CA PRO A 282 -8.00 21.48 5.40
C PRO A 282 -7.43 20.66 4.26
N ALA A 283 -6.37 19.89 4.53
CA ALA A 283 -5.81 19.01 3.54
C ALA A 283 -6.74 17.80 3.30
N SER A 284 -7.14 17.61 2.05
CA SER A 284 -8.00 16.48 1.61
C SER A 284 -7.23 15.22 1.27
N CYS A 285 -5.94 15.34 0.99
CA CYS A 285 -5.05 14.21 0.73
C CYS A 285 -3.62 14.54 1.19
N LEU A 286 -2.91 13.52 1.61
CA LEU A 286 -1.54 13.57 2.10
C LEU A 286 -0.68 12.54 1.36
N SER A 287 0.58 12.85 1.15
CA SER A 287 1.57 11.87 0.71
C SER A 287 2.96 12.24 1.21
N LEU A 288 3.64 11.29 1.84
CA LEU A 288 5.03 11.43 2.29
C LEU A 288 5.99 11.05 1.17
N SER A 289 7.13 11.75 1.09
CA SER A 289 8.24 11.40 0.21
C SER A 289 8.85 10.05 0.61
N TYR A 290 9.62 9.47 -0.31
CA TYR A 290 10.26 8.17 -0.10
C TYR A 290 11.19 8.13 1.14
N ASP A 291 11.87 9.23 1.41
CA ASP A 291 12.76 9.37 2.58
C ASP A 291 12.03 9.81 3.87
N GLY A 292 10.75 10.14 3.78
CA GLY A 292 9.94 10.61 4.91
C GLY A 292 10.28 12.03 5.39
N THR A 293 11.11 12.79 4.66
CA THR A 293 11.49 14.16 5.06
C THR A 293 10.51 15.22 4.60
N MET A 294 9.77 14.95 3.53
CA MET A 294 8.83 15.89 2.91
C MET A 294 7.42 15.34 2.92
N LEU A 295 6.46 16.21 3.27
CA LEU A 295 5.04 15.93 3.17
C LEU A 295 4.42 16.84 2.11
N LEU A 296 3.66 16.26 1.21
CA LEU A 296 2.81 16.99 0.29
C LEU A 296 1.36 16.93 0.77
N THR A 297 0.69 18.07 0.71
CA THR A 297 -0.72 18.18 1.05
C THR A 297 -1.50 18.78 -0.10
N GLY A 298 -2.66 18.20 -0.42
CA GLY A 298 -3.59 18.71 -1.42
C GLY A 298 -4.83 19.30 -0.76
N HIS A 299 -5.31 20.42 -1.30
CA HIS A 299 -6.34 21.23 -0.68
C HIS A 299 -7.57 21.42 -1.57
N PRO A 300 -8.76 21.67 -0.97
CA PRO A 300 -10.01 21.86 -1.70
C PRO A 300 -10.01 23.05 -2.68
N LYS A 301 -9.17 24.07 -2.41
CA LYS A 301 -9.04 25.26 -3.28
C LYS A 301 -8.01 25.09 -4.41
N GLY A 302 -7.43 23.88 -4.56
CA GLY A 302 -6.54 23.57 -5.65
C GLY A 302 -5.05 23.71 -5.35
N GLN A 303 -4.69 24.14 -4.16
CA GLN A 303 -3.30 24.31 -3.76
C GLN A 303 -2.67 22.99 -3.41
N ILE A 304 -1.39 22.82 -3.78
CA ILE A 304 -0.50 21.76 -3.34
C ILE A 304 0.59 22.42 -2.52
N MET A 305 0.67 22.05 -1.24
CA MET A 305 1.66 22.59 -0.31
C MET A 305 2.72 21.56 -0.02
N LYS A 306 3.97 22.00 0.09
CA LYS A 306 5.12 21.22 0.51
C LYS A 306 5.51 21.61 1.93
N TRP A 307 5.63 20.61 2.79
CA TRP A 307 6.08 20.73 4.18
C TRP A 307 7.42 20.01 4.32
N ASP A 308 8.35 20.66 4.98
CA ASP A 308 9.62 20.05 5.37
C ASP A 308 9.51 19.61 6.83
N ILE A 309 9.48 18.28 7.06
CA ILE A 309 9.29 17.70 8.39
C ILE A 309 10.58 17.87 9.22
N ALA A 310 11.74 17.72 8.57
CA ALA A 310 13.03 17.75 9.26
C ALA A 310 13.38 19.14 9.77
N GLU A 311 13.11 20.18 8.98
CA GLU A 311 13.49 21.55 9.32
C GLU A 311 12.37 22.38 9.97
N ASN A 312 11.16 21.82 10.05
CA ASN A 312 9.96 22.50 10.60
C ASN A 312 9.74 23.90 10.04
N LYS A 313 10.01 24.07 8.75
CA LYS A 313 9.84 25.32 8.02
C LYS A 313 8.38 25.59 7.68
N SER A 314 8.07 26.86 7.44
CA SER A 314 6.76 27.23 6.89
C SER A 314 6.48 26.54 5.56
N PRO A 315 5.24 26.10 5.31
CA PRO A 315 4.88 25.40 4.08
C PRO A 315 5.10 26.28 2.85
N VAL A 316 5.51 25.65 1.76
CA VAL A 316 5.72 26.30 0.47
C VAL A 316 4.63 25.86 -0.50
N GLU A 317 3.93 26.79 -1.11
CA GLU A 317 3.00 26.49 -2.20
C GLU A 317 3.79 26.09 -3.45
N LEU A 318 3.58 24.84 -3.92
CA LEU A 318 4.20 24.33 -5.14
C LEU A 318 3.39 24.69 -6.37
N ALA A 319 2.08 24.53 -6.30
CA ALA A 319 1.18 24.75 -7.42
C ALA A 319 -0.23 25.04 -6.94
N ASN A 320 -1.01 25.68 -7.83
CA ASN A 320 -2.45 25.83 -7.69
C ASN A 320 -3.13 25.29 -8.96
N LEU A 321 -3.89 24.22 -8.82
CA LEU A 321 -4.56 23.54 -9.93
C LEU A 321 -5.97 24.10 -10.23
N ASN A 322 -6.41 25.10 -9.48
CA ASN A 322 -7.72 25.74 -9.63
C ASN A 322 -8.94 24.77 -9.54
N ALA A 323 -8.77 23.62 -8.94
CA ALA A 323 -9.83 22.65 -8.64
C ALA A 323 -9.42 21.82 -7.44
N ALA A 324 -10.38 21.26 -6.72
CA ALA A 324 -10.10 20.49 -5.50
C ALA A 324 -9.13 19.36 -5.76
N VAL A 325 -7.96 19.37 -5.10
CA VAL A 325 -6.97 18.31 -5.14
C VAL A 325 -7.45 17.20 -4.21
N THR A 326 -7.68 16.02 -4.76
CA THR A 326 -8.28 14.89 -4.04
C THR A 326 -7.31 13.75 -3.77
N ASN A 327 -6.28 13.62 -4.60
CA ASN A 327 -5.29 12.56 -4.47
C ASN A 327 -3.89 13.09 -4.80
N ILE A 328 -2.91 12.64 -4.03
CA ILE A 328 -1.48 12.82 -4.30
C ILE A 328 -0.82 11.47 -4.06
N SER A 329 0.04 11.04 -4.98
CA SER A 329 0.81 9.81 -4.84
C SER A 329 2.22 10.01 -5.35
N PHE A 330 3.23 9.76 -4.51
CA PHE A 330 4.62 9.71 -4.93
C PHE A 330 4.87 8.49 -5.80
N ILE A 331 5.76 8.65 -6.74
CA ILE A 331 6.25 7.59 -7.60
C ILE A 331 7.64 7.22 -7.12
N SER A 332 7.97 5.93 -7.20
CA SER A 332 9.29 5.46 -6.82
C SER A 332 10.40 6.27 -7.52
N PRO A 333 11.40 6.76 -6.78
CA PRO A 333 12.52 7.54 -7.33
C PRO A 333 13.51 6.68 -8.12
N PHE A 334 13.34 5.37 -8.13
CA PHE A 334 14.25 4.48 -8.86
C PHE A 334 14.09 4.68 -10.37
N PRO A 335 15.22 4.88 -11.10
CA PRO A 335 15.17 4.97 -12.53
C PRO A 335 14.59 3.67 -13.07
N THR A 336 13.40 3.77 -13.62
CA THR A 336 12.77 2.65 -14.32
C THR A 336 13.60 2.43 -15.59
N GLU A 337 14.27 1.31 -15.72
CA GLU A 337 14.72 0.85 -17.02
C GLU A 337 13.51 0.87 -17.93
N LYS A 338 13.63 1.51 -19.10
CA LYS A 338 12.48 1.63 -20.01
C LYS A 338 11.89 0.25 -20.17
N PRO A 339 10.64 0.03 -19.78
CA PRO A 339 10.05 -1.29 -19.84
C PRO A 339 10.13 -1.78 -21.28
N THR A 340 10.82 -2.88 -21.50
CA THR A 340 11.04 -3.48 -22.81
C THR A 340 9.73 -3.97 -23.43
N LYS A 341 8.69 -4.13 -22.61
CA LYS A 341 7.33 -4.46 -23.02
C LYS A 341 6.29 -3.72 -22.18
N THR A 342 5.35 -3.09 -22.85
CA THR A 342 4.11 -2.61 -22.23
C THR A 342 3.17 -3.79 -22.06
N VAL A 343 2.77 -4.09 -20.84
CA VAL A 343 1.70 -5.04 -20.55
C VAL A 343 0.40 -4.49 -21.17
N ASN A 344 -0.25 -5.24 -22.06
CA ASN A 344 -1.52 -4.82 -22.61
C ASN A 344 -2.62 -4.97 -21.55
N ILE A 345 -3.38 -3.91 -21.35
CA ILE A 345 -4.51 -3.92 -20.43
C ILE A 345 -5.69 -4.62 -21.09
N VAL A 346 -6.17 -5.67 -20.43
CA VAL A 346 -7.33 -6.45 -20.90
C VAL A 346 -8.57 -5.99 -20.14
N LYS A 347 -9.59 -5.52 -20.88
CA LYS A 347 -10.86 -5.08 -20.29
C LYS A 347 -11.64 -6.30 -19.77
N PRO A 348 -12.31 -6.18 -18.61
CA PRO A 348 -13.15 -7.26 -18.13
C PRO A 348 -14.32 -7.53 -19.09
N SER A 349 -14.55 -8.79 -19.40
CA SER A 349 -15.72 -9.22 -20.16
C SER A 349 -16.94 -9.26 -19.25
N GLN A 350 -17.95 -8.45 -19.53
CA GLN A 350 -19.20 -8.44 -18.77
C GLN A 350 -20.18 -9.54 -19.23
N ALA A 351 -19.96 -10.14 -20.41
CA ALA A 351 -20.90 -11.03 -21.05
C ALA A 351 -20.68 -12.52 -20.81
N GLU A 352 -19.48 -12.92 -20.43
CA GLU A 352 -19.12 -14.34 -20.30
C GLU A 352 -18.55 -14.62 -18.91
N ARG A 353 -19.24 -15.49 -18.16
CA ARG A 353 -18.69 -16.09 -16.95
C ARG A 353 -17.55 -17.09 -17.24
N ALA A 354 -17.27 -17.36 -18.52
CA ALA A 354 -16.16 -18.19 -18.98
C ALA A 354 -14.93 -17.31 -19.20
N TYR A 355 -13.90 -17.52 -18.39
CA TYR A 355 -12.62 -16.82 -18.50
C TYR A 355 -11.81 -17.39 -19.65
N THR A 356 -11.47 -16.56 -20.62
CA THR A 356 -10.46 -16.91 -21.61
C THR A 356 -9.11 -16.62 -20.99
N PHE A 357 -8.36 -17.64 -20.62
CA PHE A 357 -6.96 -17.50 -20.23
C PHE A 357 -6.14 -17.08 -21.44
N THR A 358 -5.94 -15.80 -21.63
CA THR A 358 -4.85 -15.30 -22.44
C THR A 358 -3.63 -15.15 -21.51
N ALA A 359 -2.88 -16.23 -21.33
CA ALA A 359 -1.58 -16.13 -20.72
C ALA A 359 -0.67 -15.34 -21.66
N GLN A 360 -0.33 -14.11 -21.29
CA GLN A 360 0.79 -13.42 -21.90
C GLN A 360 2.06 -14.01 -21.30
N PHE A 361 2.66 -14.96 -22.01
CA PHE A 361 4.02 -15.36 -21.67
C PHE A 361 4.93 -14.21 -22.11
N ASP A 362 5.39 -13.41 -21.16
CA ASP A 362 6.55 -12.59 -21.40
C ASP A 362 7.68 -13.51 -21.82
N ALA A 363 8.24 -13.25 -22.99
CA ALA A 363 9.43 -13.96 -23.40
C ALA A 363 10.50 -13.64 -22.35
N PHE A 364 10.76 -14.61 -21.49
CA PHE A 364 11.70 -14.58 -20.39
C PHE A 364 13.05 -14.07 -20.87
N GLN A 365 13.28 -12.78 -20.68
CA GLN A 365 14.61 -12.21 -20.77
C GLN A 365 15.02 -11.46 -19.52
N SER A 366 14.18 -11.30 -18.55
CA SER A 366 14.62 -11.04 -17.17
C SER A 366 14.42 -12.32 -16.38
N SER A 367 15.36 -13.20 -16.49
CA SER A 367 15.45 -14.45 -15.72
C SER A 367 15.85 -14.21 -14.26
N THR A 368 15.31 -13.20 -13.63
CA THR A 368 15.37 -13.13 -12.17
C THR A 368 14.25 -14.01 -11.64
N THR A 369 14.56 -15.28 -11.48
CA THR A 369 13.70 -16.16 -10.69
C THR A 369 13.57 -15.57 -9.29
N ARG A 370 12.50 -15.88 -8.57
CA ARG A 370 12.35 -15.49 -7.15
C ARG A 370 13.59 -15.91 -6.34
N PHE A 371 14.25 -16.98 -6.76
CA PHE A 371 15.50 -17.47 -6.21
C PHE A 371 16.67 -16.53 -6.55
N ASP A 372 16.77 -16.05 -7.78
CA ASP A 372 17.80 -15.08 -8.18
C ASP A 372 17.59 -13.72 -7.48
N SER A 373 16.35 -13.30 -7.29
CA SER A 373 16.05 -12.07 -6.54
C SER A 373 16.38 -12.22 -5.05
N LEU A 374 16.24 -13.42 -4.48
CA LEU A 374 16.65 -13.71 -3.11
C LEU A 374 18.18 -13.80 -2.95
N ILE A 375 18.89 -14.35 -3.95
CA ILE A 375 20.37 -14.44 -3.94
C ILE A 375 21.02 -13.09 -4.25
N ASN A 376 20.42 -12.32 -5.17
CA ASN A 376 20.94 -11.02 -5.58
C ASN A 376 20.42 -9.86 -4.71
N ALA A 377 19.44 -10.11 -3.83
CA ALA A 377 19.13 -9.18 -2.75
C ALA A 377 20.42 -9.03 -1.93
N SER A 378 21.02 -7.86 -1.96
CA SER A 378 22.25 -7.54 -1.25
C SER A 378 22.04 -7.68 0.26
N GLY A 379 22.32 -8.88 0.77
CA GLY A 379 22.19 -9.25 2.17
C GLY A 379 20.91 -10.04 2.49
N PHE A 380 21.01 -10.83 3.54
CA PHE A 380 19.83 -11.42 4.17
C PHE A 380 18.85 -10.32 4.53
N PRO A 381 17.52 -10.52 4.40
CA PRO A 381 16.55 -9.57 4.91
C PRO A 381 16.95 -9.21 6.34
N ARG A 382 17.07 -7.93 6.63
CA ARG A 382 17.52 -7.42 7.94
C ARG A 382 16.72 -8.06 9.07
N GLU A 383 15.46 -8.30 8.85
CA GLU A 383 14.51 -8.96 9.76
C GLU A 383 14.89 -10.42 10.06
N ALA A 384 15.30 -11.18 9.04
CA ALA A 384 15.77 -12.56 9.24
C ALA A 384 17.09 -12.57 10.02
N MET A 385 17.92 -11.56 9.82
CA MET A 385 19.17 -11.40 10.57
C MET A 385 18.91 -10.94 12.00
N GLU A 386 17.99 -10.01 12.22
CA GLU A 386 17.58 -9.55 13.55
C GLU A 386 16.88 -10.66 14.34
N SER A 387 16.00 -11.43 13.72
CA SER A 387 15.36 -12.58 14.35
C SER A 387 16.35 -13.70 14.67
N ALA A 388 17.30 -13.95 13.79
CA ALA A 388 18.39 -14.90 14.05
C ALA A 388 19.29 -14.40 15.20
N ILE A 389 19.65 -13.12 15.22
CA ILE A 389 20.41 -12.51 16.30
C ILE A 389 19.63 -12.54 17.62
N ALA A 390 18.34 -12.23 17.60
CA ALA A 390 17.47 -12.29 18.80
C ALA A 390 17.38 -13.73 19.34
N SER A 391 17.31 -14.73 18.47
CA SER A 391 17.31 -16.15 18.88
C SER A 391 18.64 -16.59 19.51
N PHE A 392 19.77 -15.95 19.17
CA PHE A 392 21.07 -16.21 19.79
C PHE A 392 21.22 -15.50 21.16
N TYR A 393 20.53 -14.37 21.36
CA TYR A 393 20.63 -13.59 22.61
C TYR A 393 19.50 -13.88 23.61
N GLN A 394 18.50 -14.68 23.26
CA GLN A 394 17.55 -15.14 24.26
C GLN A 394 18.28 -16.07 25.21
N PRO A 395 18.38 -15.73 26.52
CA PRO A 395 18.86 -16.69 27.52
C PRO A 395 17.91 -17.88 27.48
N ALA A 396 18.46 -19.05 27.27
CA ALA A 396 17.73 -20.30 27.23
C ALA A 396 16.86 -20.40 28.50
N ALA A 397 15.60 -20.04 28.40
CA ALA A 397 14.62 -20.46 29.37
C ALA A 397 14.52 -21.98 29.18
N GLU A 398 15.08 -22.70 30.15
CA GLU A 398 15.05 -24.15 30.20
C GLU A 398 13.59 -24.62 30.21
N SER A 399 13.07 -24.88 29.03
CA SER A 399 11.82 -25.62 28.87
C SER A 399 12.19 -27.07 28.54
N ALA A 400 11.55 -28.04 29.24
CA ALA A 400 11.74 -29.46 29.04
C ALA A 400 11.54 -29.94 27.57
N GLY A 401 11.09 -29.09 26.66
CA GLY A 401 11.01 -29.35 25.22
C GLY A 401 12.32 -29.15 24.48
N ASP A 402 13.26 -28.40 25.01
CA ASP A 402 14.52 -28.07 24.30
C ASP A 402 15.54 -29.25 24.37
N GLU A 403 15.50 -30.08 25.40
CA GLU A 403 16.33 -31.26 25.48
C GLU A 403 15.92 -32.32 24.44
N ASP A 404 14.61 -32.48 24.22
CA ASP A 404 14.10 -33.42 23.22
C ASP A 404 14.42 -32.95 21.79
N LEU A 405 14.32 -31.65 21.53
CA LEU A 405 14.72 -31.09 20.25
C LEU A 405 16.23 -31.13 19.98
N ARG A 406 17.05 -30.99 21.02
CA ARG A 406 18.50 -31.19 20.91
C ARG A 406 18.86 -32.64 20.61
N LYS A 407 18.23 -33.60 21.28
CA LYS A 407 18.42 -35.03 20.98
C LYS A 407 17.99 -35.38 19.56
N GLN A 408 16.84 -34.86 19.11
CA GLN A 408 16.39 -35.08 17.73
C GLN A 408 17.34 -34.43 16.70
N ASN A 409 17.90 -33.29 16.99
CA ASN A 409 18.90 -32.67 16.13
C ASN A 409 20.21 -33.47 16.09
N GLU A 410 20.68 -33.98 17.22
CA GLU A 410 21.86 -34.83 17.27
C GLU A 410 21.64 -36.13 16.46
N GLU A 411 20.50 -36.79 16.64
CA GLU A 411 20.13 -37.99 15.85
C GLU A 411 20.04 -37.68 14.35
N LEU A 412 19.47 -36.55 13.97
CA LEU A 412 19.41 -36.12 12.56
C LEU A 412 20.82 -35.87 11.99
N TRP A 413 21.72 -35.27 12.77
CA TRP A 413 23.10 -35.05 12.36
C TRP A 413 23.88 -36.33 12.21
N GLU A 414 23.65 -37.33 13.07
CA GLU A 414 24.25 -38.66 12.93
C GLU A 414 23.79 -39.32 11.62
N ILE A 415 22.49 -39.33 11.34
CA ILE A 415 21.93 -39.87 10.09
C ILE A 415 22.50 -39.16 8.85
N ILE A 416 22.63 -37.85 8.87
CA ILE A 416 23.23 -37.08 7.77
C ILE A 416 24.69 -37.46 7.57
N ASN A 417 25.44 -37.65 8.63
CA ASN A 417 26.86 -38.05 8.55
C ASN A 417 27.02 -39.48 8.05
N GLU A 418 26.16 -40.39 8.46
CA GLU A 418 26.12 -41.75 7.93
C GLU A 418 25.79 -41.79 6.44
N GLN A 419 24.78 -41.01 6.02
CA GLN A 419 24.43 -40.88 4.59
C GLN A 419 25.59 -40.32 3.77
N LYS A 420 26.27 -39.30 4.26
CA LYS A 420 27.46 -38.72 3.60
C LYS A 420 28.60 -39.74 3.49
N ALA A 421 28.82 -40.56 4.54
CA ALA A 421 29.81 -41.60 4.52
C ALA A 421 29.48 -42.70 3.49
N LEU A 422 28.22 -43.11 3.43
CA LEU A 422 27.72 -44.09 2.44
C LEU A 422 27.81 -43.54 1.01
N GLN A 423 27.46 -42.25 0.78
CA GLN A 423 27.63 -41.62 -0.51
C GLN A 423 29.10 -41.58 -0.94
N LYS A 424 29.99 -41.22 -0.04
CA LYS A 424 31.45 -41.21 -0.31
C LYS A 424 31.96 -42.61 -0.67
N GLN A 425 31.48 -43.63 0.04
CA GLN A 425 31.87 -45.02 -0.21
C GLN A 425 31.33 -45.55 -1.55
N THR A 426 30.06 -45.17 -1.90
CA THR A 426 29.48 -45.54 -3.20
C THR A 426 30.16 -44.82 -4.36
N LEU A 427 30.53 -43.54 -4.18
CA LEU A 427 31.32 -42.80 -5.15
C LEU A 427 32.72 -43.38 -5.36
N GLN A 428 33.40 -43.79 -4.30
CA GLN A 428 34.69 -44.49 -4.38
C GLN A 428 34.58 -45.81 -5.15
N ARG A 429 33.59 -46.63 -4.82
CA ARG A 429 33.33 -47.88 -5.55
C ARG A 429 32.98 -47.67 -7.01
N TYR A 430 32.22 -46.61 -7.32
CA TYR A 430 31.90 -46.24 -8.70
C TYR A 430 33.14 -45.80 -9.49
N VAL A 431 34.02 -45.02 -8.87
CA VAL A 431 35.29 -44.60 -9.47
C VAL A 431 36.21 -45.79 -9.67
N GLU A 432 36.32 -46.71 -8.69
CA GLU A 432 37.10 -47.92 -8.79
C GLU A 432 36.55 -48.89 -9.86
N ALA A 433 35.22 -49.00 -9.99
CA ALA A 433 34.59 -49.79 -11.04
C ALA A 433 34.82 -49.23 -12.45
N LYS A 434 34.90 -47.89 -12.57
CA LYS A 434 35.13 -47.20 -13.84
C LYS A 434 36.60 -47.12 -14.23
N SER A 435 37.52 -47.33 -13.28
CA SER A 435 38.96 -47.36 -13.48
C SER A 435 39.57 -48.74 -13.79
N LYS A 436 38.75 -49.78 -13.75
CA LYS A 436 39.17 -51.12 -14.21
C LYS A 436 38.92 -51.25 -15.71
N PRO A 437 39.96 -51.54 -16.53
CA PRO A 437 39.85 -51.67 -17.98
C PRO A 437 38.94 -52.80 -18.44
#